data_eb4399bfc7c3b72529b5e00f44d800df
#
_entry.id   eb4399bfc7c3b72529b5e00f44d800df
#
_cell.length_a   1.000
_cell.length_b   1.000
_cell.length_c   1.000
_cell.angle_alpha   90.00
_cell.angle_beta   90.00
_cell.angle_gamma   90.00
#
_symmetry.space_group_name_H-M   'P 1'
#
loop_
_entity.id
_entity.type
_entity.pdbx_description
1 polymer ?
#
loop_
_entity_poly.entity_id
_entity_poly.type
_entity_poly.pdbx_seq_one_letter_code
_entity_poly.pdbx_strand_id
1 'polypeptide(L)'
;MPKKKKPSILKEIREKQLPEINFAYQKAISYSQLSMFNECPKKWSLQYREGHKQFTSSIHTVFGTALHEVLQHYLTVMYEKSFVEADKLNTSEMLEETLREEYVKQYKSNNKQHFSSPEELREFYEDGVEIIREFAKRKKKYFSKRGWHLVGCEVPVKVTPHSYKPNLLLQGYLDVVMYHEPTQT
;
A
#
# COMPACT_ATOMS: atom_id res chain seq x y z
N MET A 1 19.00 14.70 24.89
CA MET A 1 19.10 15.37 23.58
C MET A 1 17.77 16.02 23.25
N PRO A 2 17.68 17.28 22.84
CA PRO A 2 16.41 17.91 22.49
C PRO A 2 15.81 17.18 21.28
N LYS A 3 14.53 16.82 21.36
CA LYS A 3 13.78 16.26 20.22
C LYS A 3 13.79 17.33 19.11
N LYS A 4 14.45 17.05 18.00
CA LYS A 4 14.37 17.92 16.82
C LYS A 4 12.90 18.08 16.46
N LYS A 5 12.40 19.30 16.38
CA LYS A 5 11.06 19.58 15.88
C LYS A 5 10.95 19.02 14.46
N LYS A 6 9.92 18.20 14.21
CA LYS A 6 9.60 17.76 12.84
C LYS A 6 9.37 19.01 11.98
N PRO A 7 9.81 19.03 10.72
CA PRO A 7 9.57 20.14 9.83
C PRO A 7 8.08 20.51 9.77
N SER A 8 7.76 21.79 9.75
CA SER A 8 6.36 22.28 9.67
C SER A 8 5.64 21.77 8.41
N ILE A 9 6.39 21.61 7.32
CA ILE A 9 5.87 21.10 6.04
C ILE A 9 5.36 19.66 6.12
N LEU A 10 5.95 18.80 6.97
CA LEU A 10 5.43 17.45 7.17
C LEU A 10 4.05 17.45 7.81
N LYS A 11 3.82 18.37 8.72
CA LYS A 11 2.50 18.55 9.33
C LYS A 11 1.49 19.01 8.29
N GLU A 12 1.86 19.98 7.49
CA GLU A 12 1.03 20.52 6.40
C GLU A 12 0.64 19.44 5.37
N ILE A 13 1.61 18.60 4.96
CA ILE A 13 1.36 17.51 4.00
C ILE A 13 0.43 16.47 4.60
N ARG A 14 0.65 16.07 5.88
CA ARG A 14 -0.16 15.06 6.56
C ARG A 14 -1.58 15.53 6.88
N GLU A 15 -1.76 16.81 7.16
CA GLU A 15 -3.06 17.40 7.50
C GLU A 15 -3.82 17.90 6.27
N LYS A 16 -3.23 17.82 5.07
CA LYS A 16 -3.87 18.24 3.84
C LYS A 16 -5.12 17.42 3.57
N GLN A 17 -6.27 18.06 3.63
CA GLN A 17 -7.53 17.42 3.27
C GLN A 17 -7.57 17.14 1.77
N LEU A 18 -7.93 15.91 1.42
CA LEU A 18 -8.18 15.54 0.04
C LEU A 18 -9.57 16.05 -0.38
N PRO A 19 -9.73 16.44 -1.67
CA PRO A 19 -11.04 16.83 -2.16
C PRO A 19 -12.06 15.70 -1.98
N GLU A 20 -13.23 16.05 -1.48
CA GLU A 20 -14.34 15.11 -1.40
C GLU A 20 -14.82 14.74 -2.81
N ILE A 21 -15.22 13.49 -2.99
CA ILE A 21 -15.79 13.02 -4.26
C ILE A 21 -17.29 13.28 -4.24
N ASN A 22 -17.76 14.12 -5.13
CA ASN A 22 -19.18 14.26 -5.35
C ASN A 22 -19.66 13.26 -6.42
N PHE A 23 -20.11 12.08 -5.97
CA PHE A 23 -20.53 10.99 -6.84
C PHE A 23 -21.72 11.32 -7.74
N ALA A 24 -22.45 12.41 -7.50
CA ALA A 24 -23.55 12.82 -8.36
C ALA A 24 -23.08 13.28 -9.75
N TYR A 25 -21.87 13.83 -9.85
CA TYR A 25 -21.33 14.33 -11.12
C TYR A 25 -19.86 14.00 -11.36
N GLN A 26 -19.15 13.43 -10.39
CA GLN A 26 -17.74 13.05 -10.54
C GLN A 26 -17.59 11.54 -10.69
N LYS A 27 -16.77 11.13 -11.65
CA LYS A 27 -16.35 9.73 -11.82
C LYS A 27 -14.90 9.59 -11.37
N ALA A 28 -14.68 8.75 -10.38
CA ALA A 28 -13.34 8.41 -9.93
C ALA A 28 -12.77 7.25 -10.77
N ILE A 29 -11.56 7.45 -11.29
CA ILE A 29 -10.80 6.44 -12.03
C ILE A 29 -9.54 6.13 -11.22
N SER A 30 -9.33 4.85 -10.92
CA SER A 30 -8.10 4.39 -10.28
C SER A 30 -7.00 4.08 -11.30
N TYR A 31 -5.75 4.02 -10.83
CA TYR A 31 -4.63 3.58 -11.64
C TYR A 31 -4.87 2.18 -12.25
N SER A 32 -5.41 1.24 -11.47
CA SER A 32 -5.72 -0.11 -11.94
C SER A 32 -6.75 -0.13 -13.05
N GLN A 33 -7.76 0.76 -13.01
CA GLN A 33 -8.71 0.93 -14.10
C GLN A 33 -8.02 1.45 -15.36
N LEU A 34 -7.16 2.46 -15.23
CA LEU A 34 -6.42 3.04 -16.35
C LEU A 34 -5.46 2.02 -16.98
N SER A 35 -4.73 1.28 -16.14
CA SER A 35 -3.83 0.21 -16.60
C SER A 35 -4.59 -0.86 -17.37
N MET A 36 -5.72 -1.33 -16.83
CA MET A 36 -6.56 -2.33 -17.51
C MET A 36 -7.14 -1.81 -18.82
N PHE A 37 -7.53 -0.53 -18.88
CA PHE A 37 -8.01 0.07 -20.13
C PHE A 37 -6.92 0.11 -21.19
N ASN A 38 -5.69 0.46 -20.82
CA ASN A 38 -4.55 0.48 -21.73
C ASN A 38 -4.16 -0.92 -22.20
N GLU A 39 -4.29 -1.93 -21.33
CA GLU A 39 -4.04 -3.33 -21.68
C GLU A 39 -5.13 -3.87 -22.65
N CYS A 40 -6.39 -3.70 -22.28
CA CYS A 40 -7.52 -4.18 -23.06
C CYS A 40 -8.80 -3.38 -22.74
N PRO A 41 -9.20 -2.42 -23.61
CA PRO A 41 -10.41 -1.63 -23.42
C PRO A 41 -11.70 -2.49 -23.27
N LYS A 42 -11.76 -3.64 -23.96
CA LYS A 42 -12.90 -4.54 -23.87
C LYS A 42 -13.00 -5.20 -22.49
N LYS A 43 -11.87 -5.66 -21.93
CA LYS A 43 -11.79 -6.22 -20.57
C LYS A 43 -12.24 -5.17 -19.54
N TRP A 44 -11.74 -3.94 -19.68
CA TRP A 44 -12.17 -2.82 -18.84
C TRP A 44 -13.68 -2.56 -18.94
N SER A 45 -14.25 -2.53 -20.17
CA SER A 45 -15.68 -2.31 -20.37
C SER A 45 -16.51 -3.38 -19.67
N LEU A 46 -16.17 -4.64 -19.86
CA LEU A 46 -16.86 -5.76 -19.21
C LEU A 46 -16.84 -5.62 -17.68
N GLN A 47 -15.68 -5.29 -17.12
CA GLN A 47 -15.51 -5.26 -15.67
C GLN A 47 -16.10 -4.01 -15.00
N TYR A 48 -15.88 -2.83 -15.57
CA TYR A 48 -16.21 -1.56 -14.92
C TYR A 48 -17.46 -0.88 -15.46
N ARG A 49 -17.83 -1.12 -16.71
CA ARG A 49 -19.01 -0.54 -17.34
C ARG A 49 -20.19 -1.48 -17.28
N GLU A 50 -19.98 -2.74 -17.57
CA GLU A 50 -21.03 -3.77 -17.65
C GLU A 50 -21.17 -4.54 -16.31
N GLY A 51 -20.27 -4.35 -15.37
CA GLY A 51 -20.37 -4.91 -14.02
C GLY A 51 -19.97 -6.39 -13.90
N HIS A 52 -19.39 -7.00 -14.95
CA HIS A 52 -18.93 -8.38 -14.93
C HIS A 52 -17.62 -8.54 -14.14
N LYS A 53 -17.61 -8.09 -12.88
CA LYS A 53 -16.48 -8.30 -11.99
C LYS A 53 -16.46 -9.73 -11.50
N GLN A 54 -15.50 -10.51 -11.96
CA GLN A 54 -15.15 -11.77 -11.32
C GLN A 54 -14.02 -11.48 -10.33
N PHE A 55 -14.34 -11.52 -9.06
CA PHE A 55 -13.32 -11.52 -8.02
C PHE A 55 -12.90 -12.98 -7.82
N THR A 56 -11.64 -13.27 -8.16
CA THR A 56 -11.04 -14.57 -7.91
C THR A 56 -10.07 -14.42 -6.75
N SER A 57 -10.36 -15.08 -5.65
CA SER A 57 -9.43 -15.16 -4.51
C SER A 57 -8.14 -15.84 -4.95
N SER A 58 -7.01 -15.30 -4.53
CA SER A 58 -5.70 -15.80 -4.90
C SER A 58 -4.73 -15.65 -3.75
N ILE A 59 -3.92 -16.67 -3.53
CA ILE A 59 -2.85 -16.63 -2.53
C ILE A 59 -1.86 -15.49 -2.80
N HIS A 60 -1.60 -15.16 -4.06
CA HIS A 60 -0.74 -14.03 -4.43
C HIS A 60 -1.28 -12.69 -3.91
N THR A 61 -2.62 -12.50 -3.96
CA THR A 61 -3.24 -11.28 -3.43
C THR A 61 -3.16 -11.22 -1.92
N VAL A 62 -3.43 -12.34 -1.24
CA VAL A 62 -3.30 -12.46 0.22
C VAL A 62 -1.87 -12.18 0.66
N PHE A 63 -0.92 -12.83 0.02
CA PHE A 63 0.50 -12.66 0.31
C PHE A 63 0.98 -11.22 0.07
N GLY A 64 0.64 -10.65 -1.08
CA GLY A 64 1.01 -9.27 -1.41
C GLY A 64 0.49 -8.28 -0.37
N THR A 65 -0.78 -8.40 0.03
CA THR A 65 -1.38 -7.54 1.06
C THR A 65 -0.68 -7.71 2.40
N ALA A 66 -0.48 -8.94 2.86
CA ALA A 66 0.15 -9.22 4.14
C ALA A 66 1.60 -8.72 4.20
N LEU A 67 2.39 -9.00 3.16
CA LEU A 67 3.77 -8.56 3.08
C LEU A 67 3.88 -7.02 3.07
N HIS A 68 3.01 -6.36 2.32
CA HIS A 68 2.93 -4.90 2.26
C HIS A 68 2.66 -4.30 3.63
N GLU A 69 1.69 -4.81 4.36
CA GLU A 69 1.31 -4.34 5.69
C GLU A 69 2.47 -4.46 6.70
N VAL A 70 3.15 -5.61 6.71
CA VAL A 70 4.30 -5.83 7.60
C VAL A 70 5.46 -4.87 7.27
N LEU A 71 5.78 -4.70 5.98
CA LEU A 71 6.86 -3.79 5.56
C LEU A 71 6.53 -2.32 5.85
N GLN A 72 5.29 -1.91 5.67
CA GLN A 72 4.83 -0.56 6.00
C GLN A 72 4.89 -0.28 7.50
N HIS A 73 4.47 -1.25 8.32
CA HIS A 73 4.60 -1.15 9.77
C HIS A 73 6.08 -1.04 10.19
N TYR A 74 6.94 -1.89 9.63
CA TYR A 74 8.38 -1.84 9.88
C TYR A 74 8.97 -0.46 9.53
N LEU A 75 8.64 0.10 8.35
CA LEU A 75 9.06 1.43 7.93
C LEU A 75 8.57 2.52 8.88
N THR A 76 7.32 2.44 9.30
CA THR A 76 6.72 3.39 10.23
C THR A 76 7.47 3.40 11.56
N VAL A 77 7.70 2.24 12.16
CA VAL A 77 8.48 2.12 13.41
C VAL A 77 9.92 2.63 13.22
N MET A 78 10.54 2.30 12.08
CA MET A 78 11.88 2.73 11.75
C MET A 78 12.03 4.25 11.72
N TYR A 79 11.07 4.97 11.13
CA TYR A 79 11.11 6.43 11.02
C TYR A 79 10.55 7.15 12.24
N GLU A 80 9.54 6.63 12.88
CA GLU A 80 8.95 7.24 14.07
C GLU A 80 9.77 7.02 15.33
N LYS A 81 10.35 5.84 15.47
CA LYS A 81 11.19 5.47 16.63
C LYS A 81 12.66 5.40 16.22
N SER A 82 13.12 4.22 15.83
CA SER A 82 14.51 4.01 15.40
C SER A 82 14.67 2.74 14.55
N PHE A 83 15.81 2.61 13.86
CA PHE A 83 16.22 1.35 13.21
C PHE A 83 16.29 0.19 14.22
N VAL A 84 16.78 0.46 15.42
CA VAL A 84 16.91 -0.57 16.47
C VAL A 84 15.54 -1.05 16.94
N GLU A 85 14.58 -0.16 17.10
CA GLU A 85 13.23 -0.55 17.49
C GLU A 85 12.50 -1.33 16.38
N ALA A 86 12.71 -0.94 15.12
CA ALA A 86 12.18 -1.70 13.99
C ALA A 86 12.79 -3.12 13.91
N ASP A 87 14.09 -3.26 14.19
CA ASP A 87 14.78 -4.55 14.18
C ASP A 87 14.34 -5.49 15.33
N LYS A 88 13.66 -4.98 16.35
CA LYS A 88 13.09 -5.78 17.45
C LYS A 88 11.71 -6.34 17.13
N LEU A 89 11.09 -5.90 16.05
CA LEU A 89 9.77 -6.40 15.66
C LEU A 89 9.84 -7.89 15.31
N ASN A 90 8.91 -8.67 15.84
CA ASN A 90 8.72 -10.06 15.41
C ASN A 90 7.95 -10.10 14.07
N THR A 91 8.66 -9.74 13.01
CA THR A 91 8.06 -9.61 11.68
C THR A 91 7.55 -10.94 11.12
N SER A 92 8.10 -12.07 11.57
CA SER A 92 7.62 -13.40 11.15
C SER A 92 6.25 -13.70 11.73
N GLU A 93 6.04 -13.41 13.02
CA GLU A 93 4.75 -13.56 13.68
C GLU A 93 3.71 -12.61 13.08
N MET A 94 4.08 -11.35 12.86
CA MET A 94 3.21 -10.38 12.21
C MET A 94 2.78 -10.84 10.82
N LEU A 95 3.71 -11.39 10.03
CA LEU A 95 3.39 -11.92 8.70
C LEU A 95 2.43 -13.12 8.78
N GLU A 96 2.66 -14.03 9.73
CA GLU A 96 1.77 -15.17 9.93
C GLU A 96 0.34 -14.72 10.29
N GLU A 97 0.22 -13.79 11.22
CA GLU A 97 -1.07 -13.24 11.66
C GLU A 97 -1.79 -12.55 10.50
N THR A 98 -1.10 -11.66 9.78
CA THR A 98 -1.69 -10.91 8.67
C THR A 98 -2.07 -11.81 7.49
N LEU A 99 -1.23 -12.80 7.16
CA LEU A 99 -1.56 -13.83 6.16
C LEU A 99 -2.82 -14.61 6.53
N ARG A 100 -2.94 -15.00 7.79
CA ARG A 100 -4.10 -15.73 8.31
C ARG A 100 -5.37 -14.88 8.22
N GLU A 101 -5.30 -13.63 8.64
CA GLU A 101 -6.44 -12.70 8.62
C GLU A 101 -6.92 -12.44 7.20
N GLU A 102 -6.01 -12.11 6.27
CA GLU A 102 -6.34 -11.86 4.88
C GLU A 102 -6.85 -13.13 4.17
N TYR A 103 -6.29 -14.30 4.47
CA TYR A 103 -6.77 -15.56 3.95
C TYR A 103 -8.22 -15.85 4.39
N VAL A 104 -8.50 -15.70 5.69
CA VAL A 104 -9.84 -15.90 6.24
C VAL A 104 -10.85 -14.92 5.64
N LYS A 105 -10.45 -13.68 5.43
CA LYS A 105 -11.29 -12.66 4.80
C LYS A 105 -11.65 -13.04 3.37
N GLN A 106 -10.66 -13.45 2.56
CA GLN A 106 -10.90 -13.90 1.19
C GLN A 106 -11.64 -15.25 1.12
N TYR A 107 -11.36 -16.18 2.01
CA TYR A 107 -12.11 -17.43 2.13
C TYR A 107 -13.60 -17.20 2.37
N LYS A 108 -13.95 -16.26 3.27
CA LYS A 108 -15.35 -15.89 3.53
C LYS A 108 -16.02 -15.27 2.30
N SER A 109 -15.31 -14.42 1.55
CA SER A 109 -15.82 -13.79 0.33
C SER A 109 -15.89 -14.75 -0.86
N ASN A 110 -15.10 -15.82 -0.86
CA ASN A 110 -15.06 -16.87 -1.88
C ASN A 110 -16.03 -18.05 -1.56
N ASN A 111 -17.20 -17.75 -1.00
CA ASN A 111 -18.21 -18.75 -0.66
C ASN A 111 -17.66 -19.90 0.23
N LYS A 112 -16.68 -19.61 1.08
CA LYS A 112 -15.99 -20.56 1.95
C LYS A 112 -15.30 -21.69 1.17
N GLN A 113 -14.81 -21.39 -0.02
CA GLN A 113 -13.99 -22.31 -0.81
C GLN A 113 -12.51 -21.95 -0.64
N HIS A 114 -11.70 -22.96 -0.39
CA HIS A 114 -10.25 -22.81 -0.39
C HIS A 114 -9.73 -22.50 -1.80
N PHE A 115 -8.74 -21.64 -1.88
CA PHE A 115 -8.14 -21.19 -3.14
C PHE A 115 -6.62 -21.38 -3.17
N SER A 116 -6.08 -22.05 -2.15
CA SER A 116 -4.69 -22.52 -2.10
C SER A 116 -4.58 -23.75 -1.20
N SER A 117 -3.50 -24.52 -1.38
CA SER A 117 -3.17 -25.65 -0.50
C SER A 117 -2.42 -25.19 0.76
N PRO A 118 -2.37 -26.03 1.82
CA PRO A 118 -1.55 -25.72 3.00
C PRO A 118 -0.06 -25.61 2.68
N GLU A 119 0.43 -26.41 1.73
CA GLU A 119 1.82 -26.41 1.27
C GLU A 119 2.15 -25.08 0.58
N GLU A 120 1.28 -24.61 -0.31
CA GLU A 120 1.42 -23.32 -0.99
C GLU A 120 1.40 -22.16 0.00
N LEU A 121 0.49 -22.17 0.99
CA LEU A 121 0.47 -21.18 2.06
C LEU A 121 1.78 -21.12 2.85
N ARG A 122 2.35 -22.28 3.13
CA ARG A 122 3.62 -22.40 3.83
C ARG A 122 4.77 -21.83 3.00
N GLU A 123 4.83 -22.17 1.71
CA GLU A 123 5.84 -21.66 0.78
C GLU A 123 5.81 -20.12 0.73
N PHE A 124 4.63 -19.52 0.55
CA PHE A 124 4.49 -18.06 0.56
C PHE A 124 4.89 -17.42 1.90
N TYR A 125 4.60 -18.08 3.02
CA TYR A 125 5.06 -17.60 4.32
C TYR A 125 6.59 -17.61 4.43
N GLU A 126 7.23 -18.71 4.03
CA GLU A 126 8.69 -18.87 4.06
C GLU A 126 9.38 -17.84 3.16
N ASP A 127 8.87 -17.63 1.95
CA ASP A 127 9.31 -16.59 1.01
C ASP A 127 9.16 -15.18 1.61
N GLY A 128 8.03 -14.91 2.24
CA GLY A 128 7.77 -13.61 2.88
C GLY A 128 8.74 -13.31 4.02
N VAL A 129 9.04 -14.30 4.86
CA VAL A 129 10.05 -14.18 5.92
C VAL A 129 11.43 -13.86 5.33
N GLU A 130 11.81 -14.52 4.22
CA GLU A 130 13.08 -14.25 3.54
C GLU A 130 13.12 -12.83 2.95
N ILE A 131 12.06 -12.39 2.27
CA ILE A 131 11.94 -11.04 1.70
C ILE A 131 12.10 -9.98 2.80
N ILE A 132 11.41 -10.13 3.94
CA ILE A 132 11.51 -9.19 5.06
C ILE A 132 12.93 -9.18 5.63
N ARG A 133 13.55 -10.34 5.76
CA ARG A 133 14.93 -10.47 6.24
C ARG A 133 15.93 -9.75 5.31
N GLU A 134 15.79 -9.94 4.00
CA GLU A 134 16.63 -9.26 3.01
C GLU A 134 16.36 -7.75 2.98
N PHE A 135 15.12 -7.33 3.12
CA PHE A 135 14.78 -5.92 3.30
C PHE A 135 15.48 -5.33 4.53
N ALA A 136 15.38 -5.98 5.68
CA ALA A 136 15.99 -5.53 6.92
C ALA A 136 17.51 -5.40 6.81
N LYS A 137 18.20 -6.30 6.10
CA LYS A 137 19.63 -6.21 5.80
C LYS A 137 19.98 -5.02 4.92
N ARG A 138 19.16 -4.76 3.90
CA ARG A 138 19.42 -3.75 2.86
C ARG A 138 18.80 -2.39 3.12
N LYS A 139 17.98 -2.23 4.16
CA LYS A 139 17.22 -1.01 4.45
C LYS A 139 18.06 0.26 4.45
N LYS A 140 19.28 0.22 5.00
CA LYS A 140 20.18 1.38 5.04
C LYS A 140 20.63 1.86 3.66
N LYS A 141 20.58 1.00 2.64
CA LYS A 141 20.92 1.34 1.26
C LYS A 141 19.79 2.18 0.60
N TYR A 142 18.56 1.89 0.94
CA TYR A 142 17.37 2.50 0.30
C TYR A 142 16.71 3.55 1.17
N PHE A 143 16.83 3.41 2.50
CA PHE A 143 16.14 4.26 3.47
C PHE A 143 17.17 4.89 4.42
N SER A 144 17.35 6.19 4.31
CA SER A 144 18.22 6.97 5.18
C SER A 144 17.37 7.83 6.12
N LYS A 145 17.83 8.00 7.37
CA LYS A 145 17.25 8.99 8.30
C LYS A 145 17.88 10.37 8.18
N ARG A 146 18.98 10.49 7.44
CA ARG A 146 19.72 11.76 7.36
C ARG A 146 19.01 12.72 6.41
N GLY A 147 18.16 13.58 6.98
CA GLY A 147 17.37 14.55 6.24
C GLY A 147 16.13 13.96 5.57
N TRP A 148 15.87 12.64 5.70
CA TRP A 148 14.69 11.98 5.18
C TRP A 148 13.65 11.76 6.28
N HIS A 149 12.40 11.99 5.93
CA HIS A 149 11.25 11.82 6.82
C HIS A 149 10.19 11.00 6.09
N LEU A 150 9.62 10.01 6.78
CA LEU A 150 8.45 9.31 6.28
C LEU A 150 7.22 10.21 6.41
N VAL A 151 6.61 10.58 5.30
CA VAL A 151 5.34 11.30 5.26
C VAL A 151 4.20 10.35 5.64
N GLY A 152 4.19 9.19 5.00
CA GLY A 152 3.23 8.12 5.29
C GLY A 152 3.38 6.93 4.36
N CYS A 153 2.68 5.86 4.70
CA CYS A 153 2.43 4.72 3.83
C CYS A 153 0.96 4.75 3.40
N GLU A 154 0.63 4.16 2.25
CA GLU A 154 -0.73 4.19 1.66
C GLU A 154 -1.30 5.61 1.58
N VAL A 155 -0.48 6.55 1.14
CA VAL A 155 -0.90 7.95 1.06
C VAL A 155 -1.89 8.14 -0.08
N PRO A 156 -3.15 8.49 0.20
CA PRO A 156 -4.14 8.67 -0.83
C PRO A 156 -3.83 9.90 -1.69
N VAL A 157 -4.01 9.75 -2.99
CA VAL A 157 -3.87 10.83 -3.98
C VAL A 157 -5.18 10.98 -4.74
N LYS A 158 -5.64 12.23 -4.86
CA LYS A 158 -6.80 12.59 -5.65
C LYS A 158 -6.47 13.83 -6.46
N VAL A 159 -6.62 13.74 -7.78
CA VAL A 159 -6.30 14.84 -8.70
C VAL A 159 -7.40 14.99 -9.74
N THR A 160 -7.86 16.22 -9.94
CA THR A 160 -8.73 16.55 -11.06
C THR A 160 -7.85 16.96 -12.25
N PRO A 161 -7.90 16.24 -13.39
CA PRO A 161 -7.12 16.62 -14.57
C PRO A 161 -7.52 17.99 -15.07
N HIS A 162 -6.56 18.91 -15.18
CA HIS A 162 -6.80 20.36 -15.32
C HIS A 162 -7.55 20.81 -16.57
N SER A 163 -7.60 20.05 -17.63
CA SER A 163 -8.09 20.58 -18.91
C SER A 163 -9.27 19.81 -19.52
N TYR A 164 -9.67 18.70 -19.00
CA TYR A 164 -10.54 17.84 -19.80
C TYR A 164 -11.95 17.59 -19.29
N LYS A 165 -12.23 17.55 -18.02
CA LYS A 165 -13.61 17.41 -17.51
C LYS A 165 -13.60 17.62 -15.99
N PRO A 166 -14.28 18.62 -15.45
CA PRO A 166 -14.36 18.86 -14.01
C PRO A 166 -15.01 17.70 -13.22
N ASN A 167 -15.64 16.78 -13.93
CA ASN A 167 -16.31 15.60 -13.41
C ASN A 167 -15.43 14.33 -13.41
N LEU A 168 -14.17 14.40 -13.83
CA LEU A 168 -13.24 13.28 -13.75
C LEU A 168 -12.25 13.47 -12.61
N LEU A 169 -12.13 12.47 -11.75
CA LEU A 169 -11.18 12.41 -10.65
C LEU A 169 -10.25 11.22 -10.83
N LEU A 170 -8.95 11.46 -10.85
CA LEU A 170 -7.96 10.40 -10.74
C LEU A 170 -7.67 10.14 -9.26
N GLN A 171 -7.73 8.89 -8.85
CA GLN A 171 -7.44 8.50 -7.49
C GLN A 171 -6.50 7.30 -7.42
N GLY A 172 -5.71 7.25 -6.37
CA GLY A 172 -4.79 6.16 -6.11
C GLY A 172 -4.18 6.27 -4.71
N TYR A 173 -3.28 5.35 -4.43
CA TYR A 173 -2.49 5.36 -3.22
C TYR A 173 -1.03 5.26 -3.59
N LEU A 174 -0.19 5.97 -2.86
CA LEU A 174 1.26 5.85 -2.94
C LEU A 174 1.73 5.00 -1.77
N ASP A 175 2.37 3.89 -2.08
CA ASP A 175 2.79 2.90 -1.08
C ASP A 175 3.66 3.51 0.01
N VAL A 176 4.61 4.38 -0.38
CA VAL A 176 5.51 5.09 0.53
C VAL A 176 5.78 6.50 0.00
N VAL A 177 5.57 7.49 0.83
CA VAL A 177 5.93 8.88 0.53
C VAL A 177 6.98 9.37 1.52
N MET A 178 8.09 9.84 0.98
CA MET A 178 9.22 10.36 1.73
C MET A 178 9.44 11.84 1.43
N TYR A 179 9.87 12.58 2.44
CA TYR A 179 10.27 13.97 2.28
C TYR A 179 11.75 14.14 2.61
N HIS A 180 12.49 14.79 1.73
CA HIS A 180 13.90 15.11 1.92
C HIS A 180 14.06 16.59 2.28
N GLU A 181 14.35 16.86 3.54
CA GLU A 181 14.44 18.22 4.10
C GLU A 181 15.48 19.12 3.41
N PRO A 182 16.72 18.64 3.08
CA PRO A 182 17.72 19.46 2.44
C PRO A 182 17.36 19.96 1.04
N THR A 183 16.62 19.16 0.27
CA THR A 183 16.21 19.53 -1.11
C THR A 183 14.76 19.99 -1.18
N GLN A 184 14.00 19.90 -0.09
CA GLN A 184 12.57 20.21 -0.03
C GLN A 184 11.71 19.44 -1.06
N THR A 185 12.06 18.18 -1.32
CA THR A 185 11.40 17.30 -2.29
C THR A 185 10.84 16.04 -1.61
#